data_8c996da3de48c541cb1d6613b5a6c73a
#
_entry.id   8c996da3de48c541cb1d6613b5a6c73a
#
_cell.length_a   1.000
_cell.length_b   1.000
_cell.length_c   1.000
_cell.angle_alpha   90.00
_cell.angle_beta   90.00
_cell.angle_gamma   90.00
#
_symmetry.space_group_name_H-M   'P 1'
#
loop_
_entity.id
_entity.type
_entity.pdbx_description
1 polymer ?
#
loop_
_entity_poly.entity_id
_entity_poly.type
_entity_poly.pdbx_seq_one_letter_code
_entity_poly.pdbx_strand_id
1 'polypeptide(L)'
;MNQIAKTMVVDVDDTILTTVNRDYANSKPIVEVVSKLREAKSNGWTILLHTARGMGRSNGKIELVQEEVINEIASFCSKWDVPYDEIIVGKPWAAMYVDDKALRPDEFANLDLNNWSPRL
;
A
#
# COMPACT_ATOMS: atom_id res chain seq x y z
N MET A 1 -1.23 0.58 -25.24
CA MET A 1 -0.58 1.19 -24.07
C MET A 1 -0.15 0.12 -23.08
N ASN A 2 1.04 0.25 -22.49
CA ASN A 2 1.53 -0.69 -21.51
C ASN A 2 0.96 -0.35 -20.12
N GLN A 3 0.03 -1.18 -19.61
CA GLN A 3 -0.60 -0.99 -18.31
C GLN A 3 0.43 -0.99 -17.17
N ILE A 4 1.51 -1.76 -17.30
CA ILE A 4 2.56 -1.84 -16.28
C ILE A 4 3.20 -0.47 -16.04
N ALA A 5 3.33 0.36 -17.08
CA ALA A 5 3.96 1.68 -16.97
C ALA A 5 3.21 2.62 -16.02
N LYS A 6 1.94 2.35 -15.74
CA LYS A 6 1.13 3.12 -14.78
C LYS A 6 0.50 2.22 -13.73
N THR A 7 1.24 1.25 -13.26
CA THR A 7 0.84 0.40 -12.14
C THR A 7 1.87 0.57 -11.02
N MET A 8 1.39 0.81 -9.82
CA MET A 8 2.25 0.87 -8.63
C MET A 8 1.79 -0.14 -7.60
N VAL A 9 2.74 -0.69 -6.87
CA VAL A 9 2.49 -1.61 -5.76
C VAL A 9 2.90 -0.87 -4.49
N VAL A 10 1.97 -0.74 -3.55
CA VAL A 10 2.16 0.10 -2.36
C VAL A 10 1.94 -0.74 -1.12
N ASP A 11 2.91 -0.72 -0.21
CA ASP A 11 2.78 -1.33 1.10
C ASP A 11 1.74 -0.57 1.94
N VAL A 12 1.21 -1.20 2.98
CA VAL A 12 0.14 -0.62 3.80
C VAL A 12 0.66 -0.09 5.13
N ASP A 13 1.06 -0.99 6.04
CA ASP A 13 1.46 -0.58 7.39
C ASP A 13 2.76 0.22 7.37
N ASP A 14 2.77 1.37 8.03
CA ASP A 14 3.88 2.32 8.08
C ASP A 14 4.28 2.89 6.71
N THR A 15 3.41 2.76 5.73
CA THR A 15 3.56 3.37 4.40
C THR A 15 2.40 4.29 4.09
N ILE A 16 1.14 3.81 4.18
CA ILE A 16 -0.04 4.66 3.99
C ILE A 16 -0.72 5.00 5.32
N LEU A 17 -0.43 4.26 6.37
CA LEU A 17 -1.06 4.45 7.68
C LEU A 17 -0.09 4.09 8.80
N THR A 18 -0.39 4.59 10.00
CA THR A 18 0.28 4.17 11.23
C THR A 18 -0.74 3.63 12.21
N THR A 19 -0.30 2.66 13.02
CA THR A 19 -1.15 2.00 14.00
C THR A 19 -0.40 1.93 15.33
N VAL A 20 -1.10 2.24 16.43
CA VAL A 20 -0.54 2.16 17.78
C VAL A 20 -1.11 0.91 18.46
N ASN A 21 -0.22 0.09 19.03
CA ASN A 21 -0.61 -1.11 19.79
C ASN A 21 -1.56 -2.05 19.03
N ARG A 22 -1.37 -2.16 17.72
CA ARG A 22 -2.19 -3.02 16.83
C ARG A 22 -3.69 -2.67 16.85
N ASP A 23 -4.02 -1.45 17.24
CA ASP A 23 -5.41 -0.98 17.23
C ASP A 23 -5.76 -0.49 15.81
N TYR A 24 -6.00 -1.43 14.92
CA TYR A 24 -6.22 -1.15 13.50
C TYR A 24 -7.47 -0.29 13.24
N ALA A 25 -8.47 -0.39 14.11
CA ALA A 25 -9.67 0.43 13.96
C ALA A 25 -9.39 1.93 14.15
N ASN A 26 -8.31 2.26 14.84
CA ASN A 26 -7.91 3.64 15.12
C ASN A 26 -6.63 4.04 14.39
N SER A 27 -6.27 3.34 13.32
CA SER A 27 -5.14 3.71 12.45
C SER A 27 -5.34 5.11 11.89
N LYS A 28 -4.23 5.84 11.68
CA LYS A 28 -4.23 7.18 11.12
C LYS A 28 -3.50 7.20 9.78
N PRO A 29 -3.96 8.00 8.81
CA PRO A 29 -3.29 8.09 7.52
C PRO A 29 -1.96 8.82 7.61
N ILE A 30 -1.01 8.40 6.77
CA ILE A 30 0.19 9.18 6.50
C ILE A 30 -0.21 10.14 5.37
N VAL A 31 -0.56 11.35 5.74
CA VAL A 31 -1.29 12.29 4.88
C VAL A 31 -0.59 12.56 3.55
N GLU A 32 0.72 12.77 3.57
CA GLU A 32 1.49 13.09 2.37
C GLU A 32 1.54 11.93 1.38
N VAL A 33 1.54 10.69 1.87
CA VAL A 33 1.49 9.50 1.00
C VAL A 33 0.08 9.33 0.42
N VAL A 34 -0.94 9.45 1.25
CA VAL A 34 -2.32 9.33 0.81
C VAL A 34 -2.67 10.40 -0.22
N SER A 35 -2.21 11.62 -0.01
CA SER A 35 -2.39 12.73 -0.96
C SER A 35 -1.77 12.38 -2.31
N LYS A 36 -0.56 11.81 -2.31
CA LYS A 36 0.14 11.40 -3.54
C LYS A 36 -0.61 10.28 -4.25
N LEU A 37 -1.21 9.34 -3.50
CA LEU A 37 -2.01 8.27 -4.09
C LEU A 37 -3.25 8.84 -4.80
N ARG A 38 -3.90 9.85 -4.22
CA ARG A 38 -5.04 10.51 -4.87
C ARG A 38 -4.62 11.19 -6.17
N GLU A 39 -3.47 11.87 -6.16
CA GLU A 39 -2.90 12.47 -7.36
C GLU A 39 -2.63 11.41 -8.43
N ALA A 40 -2.00 10.30 -8.04
CA ALA A 40 -1.69 9.20 -8.95
C ALA A 40 -2.97 8.62 -9.57
N LYS A 41 -4.00 8.42 -8.76
CA LYS A 41 -5.27 7.87 -9.26
C LYS A 41 -5.91 8.81 -10.27
N SER A 42 -5.86 10.13 -10.03
CA SER A 42 -6.37 11.13 -10.96
C SER A 42 -5.61 11.11 -12.29
N ASN A 43 -4.37 10.67 -12.28
CA ASN A 43 -3.52 10.59 -13.47
C ASN A 43 -3.53 9.21 -14.13
N GLY A 44 -4.47 8.36 -13.76
CA GLY A 44 -4.69 7.08 -14.43
C GLY A 44 -3.86 5.91 -13.91
N TRP A 45 -3.25 6.05 -12.74
CA TRP A 45 -2.47 4.95 -12.16
C TRP A 45 -3.37 3.85 -11.59
N THR A 46 -2.95 2.61 -11.78
CA THR A 46 -3.50 1.45 -11.08
C THR A 46 -2.72 1.29 -9.78
N ILE A 47 -3.41 1.20 -8.67
CA ILE A 47 -2.82 1.12 -7.34
C ILE A 47 -3.15 -0.23 -6.72
N LEU A 48 -2.10 -1.04 -6.52
CA LEU A 48 -2.21 -2.35 -5.88
C LEU A 48 -1.63 -2.21 -4.47
N LEU A 49 -2.44 -2.46 -3.45
CA LEU A 49 -1.95 -2.49 -2.07
C LEU A 49 -1.45 -3.90 -1.76
N HIS A 50 -0.19 -4.02 -1.36
CA HIS A 50 0.44 -5.32 -1.10
C HIS A 50 0.94 -5.36 0.34
N THR A 51 0.40 -6.27 1.14
CA THR A 51 0.59 -6.24 2.58
C THR A 51 1.06 -7.57 3.15
N ALA A 52 1.96 -7.47 4.14
CA ALA A 52 2.36 -8.60 4.97
C ALA A 52 1.47 -8.72 6.22
N ARG A 53 0.47 -7.83 6.38
CA ARG A 53 -0.43 -7.90 7.53
C ARG A 53 -1.12 -9.27 7.56
N GLY A 54 -1.19 -9.86 8.73
CA GLY A 54 -1.76 -11.18 8.92
C GLY A 54 -0.73 -12.31 8.85
N MET A 55 0.47 -12.07 8.30
CA MET A 55 1.50 -13.11 8.21
C MET A 55 2.00 -13.54 9.59
N GLY A 56 2.15 -12.59 10.51
CA GLY A 56 2.54 -12.89 11.89
C GLY A 56 1.43 -13.60 12.65
N ARG A 57 0.20 -13.06 12.61
CA ARG A 57 -0.93 -13.62 13.36
C ARG A 57 -1.35 -15.00 12.87
N SER A 58 -1.08 -15.33 11.62
CA SER A 58 -1.41 -16.62 11.02
C SER A 58 -0.23 -17.58 10.95
N ASN A 59 0.93 -17.15 11.42
CA ASN A 59 2.19 -17.90 11.32
C ASN A 59 2.50 -18.29 9.86
N GLY A 60 2.31 -17.32 8.96
CA GLY A 60 2.56 -17.49 7.54
C GLY A 60 1.42 -18.13 6.75
N LYS A 61 0.34 -18.52 7.42
CA LYS A 61 -0.82 -19.18 6.78
C LYS A 61 -1.90 -18.15 6.52
N ILE A 62 -1.63 -17.25 5.59
CA ILE A 62 -2.48 -16.08 5.33
C ILE A 62 -3.93 -16.44 4.99
N GLU A 63 -4.16 -17.61 4.38
CA GLU A 63 -5.50 -18.05 4.02
C GLU A 63 -6.43 -18.17 5.22
N LEU A 64 -5.88 -18.30 6.43
CA LEU A 64 -6.68 -18.39 7.66
C LEU A 64 -7.25 -17.04 8.10
N VAL A 65 -6.62 -15.93 7.70
CA VAL A 65 -7.00 -14.58 8.14
C VAL A 65 -7.15 -13.61 6.98
N GLN A 66 -7.12 -14.08 5.76
CA GLN A 66 -7.11 -13.24 4.56
C GLN A 66 -8.31 -12.29 4.50
N GLU A 67 -9.51 -12.82 4.71
CA GLU A 67 -10.73 -12.01 4.65
C GLU A 67 -10.74 -10.92 5.72
N GLU A 68 -10.32 -11.25 6.94
CA GLU A 68 -10.22 -10.32 8.04
C GLU A 68 -9.26 -9.17 7.70
N VAL A 69 -8.08 -9.49 7.17
CA VAL A 69 -7.06 -8.51 6.81
C VAL A 69 -7.57 -7.59 5.70
N ILE A 70 -8.15 -8.15 4.66
CA ILE A 70 -8.69 -7.35 3.55
C ILE A 70 -9.76 -6.40 4.05
N ASN A 71 -10.66 -6.87 4.91
CA ASN A 71 -11.73 -6.04 5.46
C ASN A 71 -11.19 -4.91 6.33
N GLU A 72 -10.16 -5.18 7.13
CA GLU A 72 -9.51 -4.13 7.95
C GLU A 72 -8.97 -3.01 7.07
N ILE A 73 -8.26 -3.38 6.00
CA ILE A 73 -7.62 -2.40 5.10
C ILE A 73 -8.66 -1.65 4.27
N ALA A 74 -9.65 -2.36 3.73
CA ALA A 74 -10.72 -1.75 2.96
C ALA A 74 -11.51 -0.74 3.80
N SER A 75 -11.75 -1.06 5.08
CA SER A 75 -12.44 -0.15 6.00
C SER A 75 -11.64 1.12 6.25
N PHE A 76 -10.32 0.99 6.42
CA PHE A 76 -9.43 2.15 6.55
C PHE A 76 -9.50 3.02 5.30
N CYS A 77 -9.38 2.42 4.12
CA CYS A 77 -9.38 3.15 2.86
C CYS A 77 -10.71 3.87 2.63
N SER A 78 -11.82 3.24 2.99
CA SER A 78 -13.15 3.86 2.90
C SER A 78 -13.26 5.07 3.84
N LYS A 79 -12.80 4.89 5.07
CA LYS A 79 -12.88 5.95 6.09
C LYS A 79 -12.05 7.18 5.73
N TRP A 80 -10.87 6.98 5.15
CA TRP A 80 -9.92 8.06 4.89
C TRP A 80 -9.80 8.44 3.41
N ASP A 81 -10.69 7.91 2.58
CA ASP A 81 -10.72 8.20 1.14
C ASP A 81 -9.37 7.91 0.47
N VAL A 82 -8.85 6.71 0.70
CA VAL A 82 -7.61 6.22 0.09
C VAL A 82 -7.97 5.42 -1.16
N PRO A 83 -7.55 5.85 -2.35
CA PRO A 83 -7.87 5.11 -3.58
C PRO A 83 -6.98 3.88 -3.73
N TYR A 84 -7.57 2.80 -4.22
CA TYR A 84 -6.84 1.59 -4.60
C TYR A 84 -7.68 0.79 -5.57
N ASP A 85 -7.03 -0.11 -6.30
CA ASP A 85 -7.73 -1.00 -7.23
C ASP A 85 -7.83 -2.42 -6.67
N GLU A 86 -6.83 -2.87 -5.92
CA GLU A 86 -6.82 -4.23 -5.37
C GLU A 86 -6.00 -4.26 -4.09
N ILE A 87 -6.39 -5.14 -3.15
CA ILE A 87 -5.63 -5.44 -1.94
C ILE A 87 -5.09 -6.85 -2.08
N ILE A 88 -3.77 -7.00 -2.06
CA ILE A 88 -3.07 -8.27 -2.21
C ILE A 88 -2.41 -8.61 -0.88
N VAL A 89 -2.77 -9.75 -0.31
CA VAL A 89 -2.19 -10.26 0.94
C VAL A 89 -1.06 -11.24 0.64
N GLY A 90 -0.36 -11.70 1.69
CA GLY A 90 0.66 -12.73 1.53
C GLY A 90 2.04 -12.20 1.16
N LYS A 91 2.26 -10.90 1.26
CA LYS A 91 3.61 -10.35 1.10
C LYS A 91 4.51 -10.98 2.16
N PRO A 92 5.66 -11.56 1.78
CA PRO A 92 6.57 -12.14 2.77
C PRO A 92 6.94 -11.10 3.83
N TRP A 93 6.83 -11.49 5.10
CA TRP A 93 7.20 -10.63 6.21
C TRP A 93 8.67 -10.84 6.52
N ALA A 94 9.50 -9.84 6.21
CA ALA A 94 10.95 -9.93 6.29
C ALA A 94 11.54 -8.67 6.92
N ALA A 95 12.79 -8.78 7.34
CA ALA A 95 13.50 -7.63 7.90
C ALA A 95 13.85 -6.59 6.84
N MET A 96 13.94 -6.98 5.57
CA MET A 96 14.40 -6.10 4.50
C MET A 96 13.81 -6.53 3.16
N TYR A 97 13.45 -5.54 2.35
CA TYR A 97 13.05 -5.77 0.96
C TYR A 97 14.02 -5.04 0.06
N VAL A 98 14.68 -5.78 -0.83
CA VAL A 98 15.65 -5.22 -1.77
C VAL A 98 15.01 -5.30 -3.16
N ASP A 99 14.86 -4.16 -3.82
CA ASP A 99 14.13 -4.06 -5.07
C ASP A 99 14.66 -2.85 -5.85
N ASP A 100 14.85 -3.01 -7.15
CA ASP A 100 15.38 -1.96 -8.02
C ASP A 100 14.34 -0.88 -8.38
N LYS A 101 13.04 -1.16 -8.16
CA LYS A 101 11.96 -0.25 -8.52
C LYS A 101 11.28 0.39 -7.33
N ALA A 102 11.72 0.07 -6.12
CA ALA A 102 11.07 0.53 -4.90
C ALA A 102 11.53 1.92 -4.49
N LEU A 103 10.60 2.66 -3.91
CA LEU A 103 10.84 3.95 -3.28
C LEU A 103 10.48 3.85 -1.80
N ARG A 104 11.16 4.62 -0.97
CA ARG A 104 10.75 4.82 0.42
C ARG A 104 9.48 5.70 0.44
N PRO A 105 8.64 5.59 1.50
CA PRO A 105 7.41 6.38 1.57
C PRO A 105 7.64 7.90 1.42
N ASP A 106 8.69 8.44 2.04
CA ASP A 106 9.02 9.85 1.94
C ASP A 106 9.50 10.24 0.53
N GLU A 107 10.24 9.36 -0.14
CA GLU A 107 10.65 9.59 -1.52
C GLU A 107 9.42 9.63 -2.45
N PHE A 108 8.49 8.70 -2.24
CA PHE A 108 7.25 8.67 -3.01
C PHE A 108 6.41 9.93 -2.79
N ALA A 109 6.28 10.36 -1.54
CA ALA A 109 5.49 11.54 -1.20
C ALA A 109 6.03 12.80 -1.88
N ASN A 110 7.33 12.87 -2.15
CA ASN A 110 7.99 14.02 -2.77
C ASN A 110 8.25 13.84 -4.27
N LEU A 111 7.77 12.75 -4.85
CA LEU A 111 7.99 12.43 -6.25
C LEU A 111 7.15 13.32 -7.17
N ASP A 112 7.76 13.80 -8.27
CA ASP A 112 7.03 14.46 -9.34
C ASP A 112 6.55 13.39 -10.34
N LEU A 113 5.31 12.94 -10.18
CA LEU A 113 4.73 11.90 -11.04
C LEU A 113 4.66 12.31 -12.52
N ASN A 114 4.57 13.60 -12.80
CA ASN A 114 4.45 14.07 -14.18
C ASN A 114 5.76 13.97 -14.95
N ASN A 115 6.88 13.96 -14.24
CA ASN A 115 8.22 13.88 -14.84
C ASN A 115 8.91 12.56 -14.55
N TRP A 116 8.20 11.60 -14.01
CA TRP A 116 8.74 10.29 -13.71
C TRP A 116 8.56 9.35 -14.90
N SER A 117 9.58 8.56 -15.18
CA SER A 117 9.55 7.56 -16.26
C SER A 117 9.83 6.16 -15.70
N PRO A 118 9.08 5.14 -16.16
CA PRO A 118 9.25 3.78 -15.64
C PRO A 118 10.58 3.16 -16.09
N ARG A 119 11.11 2.30 -15.22
CA ARG A 119 12.29 1.48 -15.49
C ARG A 119 11.81 0.06 -15.81
N LEU A 120 11.38 -0.12 -17.04
CA LEU A 120 10.86 -1.42 -17.50
C LEU A 120 11.94 -2.28 -18.20
#